data_88f3a1a72044d8e41df20a197a7972d3
#
_entry.id   88f3a1a72044d8e41df20a197a7972d3
#
_cell.length_a   1.000
_cell.length_b   1.000
_cell.length_c   1.000
_cell.angle_alpha   90.00
_cell.angle_beta   90.00
_cell.angle_gamma   90.00
#
_symmetry.space_group_name_H-M   'P 1'
#
loop_
_entity.id
_entity.type
_entity.pdbx_description
1 polymer ?
#
loop_
_entity_poly.entity_id
_entity_poly.type
_entity_poly.pdbx_seq_one_letter_code
_entity_poly.pdbx_strand_id
1 'polypeptide(L)'
;MRHFYSILTLLLVGLLSAQNNEPEIDFDSPDSLYREDQFYIGLSYSNMQNAPSGFDQLKISPNVFFGFLRDMPINKSRTWAIGAGLGYRISVMNHNLGIPENGNSDSYTILQSAFDKNRLTVHYAELPIEIRWRASTPESHRFWRIYTGLKLSYLVYNHYSFDGSGLTIKQKGNPDLDKLQYGAYLSAGWNTWNAYIYYGLNPIFKSATIEGKEIKMNTFNIGLMFYIL
;
A
#
# COMPACT_ATOMS: atom_id res chain seq x y z
N MET A 1 -7.69 24.19 -22.40
CA MET A 1 -6.54 23.67 -23.16
C MET A 1 -5.35 24.63 -23.19
N ARG A 2 -5.52 25.94 -23.42
CA ARG A 2 -4.40 26.93 -23.46
C ARG A 2 -3.53 26.98 -22.20
N HIS A 3 -4.12 26.88 -21.00
CA HIS A 3 -3.39 26.91 -19.73
C HIS A 3 -2.67 25.59 -19.39
N PHE A 4 -3.14 24.46 -19.94
CA PHE A 4 -2.48 23.16 -19.76
C PHE A 4 -1.13 23.11 -20.49
N TYR A 5 -1.05 23.66 -21.71
CA TYR A 5 0.22 23.76 -22.45
C TYR A 5 1.20 24.72 -21.81
N SER A 6 0.72 25.82 -21.20
CA SER A 6 1.59 26.78 -20.48
C SER A 6 2.24 26.16 -19.23
N ILE A 7 1.52 25.32 -18.48
CA ILE A 7 2.05 24.61 -17.31
C ILE A 7 3.05 23.51 -17.74
N LEU A 8 2.74 22.80 -18.83
CA LEU A 8 3.65 21.78 -19.37
C LEU A 8 4.95 22.40 -19.90
N THR A 9 4.89 23.59 -20.52
CA THR A 9 6.08 24.31 -21.00
C THR A 9 6.93 24.84 -19.85
N LEU A 10 6.32 25.31 -18.77
CA LEU A 10 7.04 25.75 -17.56
C LEU A 10 7.76 24.58 -16.85
N LEU A 11 7.15 23.41 -16.81
CA LEU A 11 7.76 22.18 -16.29
C LEU A 11 8.95 21.71 -17.14
N LEU A 12 8.84 21.80 -18.47
CA LEU A 12 9.92 21.46 -19.40
C LEU A 12 11.11 22.42 -19.30
N VAL A 13 10.87 23.73 -19.15
CA VAL A 13 11.93 24.73 -18.99
C VAL A 13 12.67 24.55 -17.66
N GLY A 14 11.96 24.16 -16.57
CA GLY A 14 12.58 23.82 -15.28
C GLY A 14 13.52 22.62 -15.35
N LEU A 15 13.26 21.65 -16.22
CA LEU A 15 14.11 20.47 -16.44
C LEU A 15 15.38 20.79 -17.23
N LEU A 16 15.34 21.76 -18.14
CA LEU A 16 16.49 22.18 -18.94
C LEU A 16 17.50 23.05 -18.16
N SER A 17 17.06 23.73 -17.10
CA SER A 17 17.93 24.56 -16.26
C SER A 17 18.76 23.75 -15.24
N ALA A 18 18.50 22.46 -15.10
CA ALA A 18 19.20 21.57 -14.17
C ALA A 18 20.51 20.97 -14.73
N GLN A 19 20.90 21.30 -15.98
CA GLN A 19 22.01 20.62 -16.68
C GLN A 19 23.35 21.39 -16.69
N ASN A 20 23.51 22.47 -15.95
CA ASN A 20 24.76 23.23 -15.97
C ASN A 20 25.57 23.01 -14.69
N ASN A 21 26.80 22.50 -14.86
CA ASN A 21 27.89 22.31 -13.90
C ASN A 21 27.79 20.99 -13.08
N GLU A 22 27.87 19.86 -13.73
CA GLU A 22 28.31 18.68 -13.02
C GLU A 22 29.84 18.67 -12.91
N PRO A 23 30.41 18.53 -11.70
CA PRO A 23 31.84 18.23 -11.54
C PRO A 23 32.14 16.91 -12.26
N GLU A 24 33.31 16.80 -12.86
CA GLU A 24 33.79 15.57 -13.48
C GLU A 24 33.66 14.41 -12.46
N ILE A 25 32.71 13.48 -12.71
CA ILE A 25 32.41 12.39 -11.77
C ILE A 25 33.52 11.35 -11.95
N ASP A 26 34.37 11.23 -10.93
CA ASP A 26 35.29 10.10 -10.81
C ASP A 26 34.50 8.85 -10.46
N PHE A 27 34.22 8.01 -11.44
CA PHE A 27 33.44 6.77 -11.29
C PHE A 27 34.19 5.69 -10.49
N ASP A 28 35.47 5.84 -10.22
CA ASP A 28 36.28 4.90 -9.45
C ASP A 28 36.30 5.23 -7.95
N SER A 29 35.86 6.42 -7.53
CA SER A 29 35.76 6.81 -6.13
C SER A 29 34.38 6.49 -5.54
N PRO A 30 34.30 5.89 -4.33
CA PRO A 30 33.02 5.65 -3.66
C PRO A 30 32.26 6.97 -3.43
N ASP A 31 31.02 7.06 -3.92
CA ASP A 31 30.18 8.22 -3.70
C ASP A 31 29.77 8.37 -2.23
N SER A 32 30.46 9.24 -1.50
CA SER A 32 30.15 9.54 -0.09
C SER A 32 28.78 10.21 0.10
N LEU A 33 28.19 10.72 -1.00
CA LEU A 33 26.86 11.35 -1.02
C LEU A 33 25.76 10.45 -1.59
N TYR A 34 26.00 9.14 -1.66
CA TYR A 34 25.06 8.17 -2.21
C TYR A 34 23.67 8.24 -1.57
N ARG A 35 22.65 8.00 -2.36
CA ARG A 35 21.25 7.83 -1.96
C ARG A 35 20.76 6.45 -2.39
N GLU A 36 19.85 5.90 -1.63
CA GLU A 36 19.21 4.63 -1.97
C GLU A 36 17.75 4.88 -2.36
N ASP A 37 17.55 5.59 -3.47
CA ASP A 37 16.24 5.68 -4.11
C ASP A 37 15.85 4.26 -4.57
N GLN A 38 14.64 3.81 -4.24
CA GLN A 38 14.30 2.39 -4.39
C GLN A 38 12.93 2.23 -5.03
N PHE A 39 12.87 1.34 -6.01
CA PHE A 39 11.62 0.67 -6.32
C PHE A 39 11.37 -0.43 -5.32
N TYR A 40 10.13 -0.64 -4.97
CA TYR A 40 9.74 -1.77 -4.14
C TYR A 40 8.59 -2.54 -4.78
N ILE A 41 8.58 -3.85 -4.52
CA ILE A 41 7.45 -4.73 -4.78
C ILE A 41 7.25 -5.63 -3.56
N GLY A 42 6.00 -5.93 -3.23
CA GLY A 42 5.70 -6.80 -2.11
C GLY A 42 4.48 -7.65 -2.31
N LEU A 43 4.49 -8.76 -1.59
CA LEU A 43 3.39 -9.70 -1.49
C LEU A 43 3.08 -9.91 -0.01
N SER A 44 1.81 -9.80 0.36
CA SER A 44 1.38 -10.05 1.74
C SER A 44 0.04 -10.76 1.80
N TYR A 45 -0.22 -11.40 2.92
CA TYR A 45 -1.51 -11.93 3.31
C TYR A 45 -2.23 -10.90 4.17
N SER A 46 -3.51 -10.67 3.88
CA SER A 46 -4.37 -9.76 4.65
C SER A 46 -5.23 -10.55 5.63
N ASN A 47 -5.13 -10.19 6.90
CA ASN A 47 -6.01 -10.66 7.96
C ASN A 47 -6.86 -9.48 8.45
N MET A 48 -8.17 -9.72 8.65
CA MET A 48 -9.09 -8.72 9.15
C MET A 48 -9.18 -8.78 10.67
N GLN A 49 -8.93 -7.64 11.30
CA GLN A 49 -9.04 -7.46 12.74
C GLN A 49 -10.36 -6.76 13.07
N ASN A 50 -10.84 -6.90 14.31
CA ASN A 50 -12.08 -6.27 14.80
C ASN A 50 -13.30 -6.61 13.93
N ALA A 51 -13.32 -7.82 13.38
CA ALA A 51 -14.41 -8.29 12.54
C ALA A 51 -15.67 -8.59 13.38
N PRO A 52 -16.87 -8.46 12.79
CA PRO A 52 -18.12 -8.82 13.47
C PRO A 52 -18.18 -10.33 13.80
N SER A 53 -19.03 -10.69 14.77
CA SER A 53 -19.23 -12.09 15.15
C SER A 53 -19.68 -12.92 13.96
N GLY A 54 -19.09 -14.12 13.79
CA GLY A 54 -19.37 -15.01 12.68
C GLY A 54 -18.65 -14.67 11.37
N PHE A 55 -17.87 -13.60 11.33
CA PHE A 55 -17.02 -13.31 10.18
C PHE A 55 -15.88 -14.32 10.07
N ASP A 56 -15.64 -14.79 8.85
CA ASP A 56 -14.56 -15.74 8.56
C ASP A 56 -13.89 -15.41 7.21
N GLN A 57 -12.56 -15.59 7.15
CA GLN A 57 -11.77 -15.51 5.93
C GLN A 57 -11.51 -16.90 5.38
N LEU A 58 -12.32 -17.32 4.43
CA LEU A 58 -12.41 -18.72 3.96
C LEU A 58 -11.29 -19.13 2.99
N LYS A 59 -10.63 -18.16 2.38
CA LYS A 59 -9.57 -18.38 1.37
C LYS A 59 -8.43 -17.37 1.56
N ILE A 60 -7.29 -17.65 0.93
CA ILE A 60 -6.14 -16.74 0.92
C ILE A 60 -6.57 -15.36 0.41
N SER A 61 -6.23 -14.34 1.19
CA SER A 61 -6.52 -12.93 0.88
C SER A 61 -5.20 -12.20 0.58
N PRO A 62 -4.69 -12.29 -0.67
CA PRO A 62 -3.40 -11.71 -1.04
C PRO A 62 -3.48 -10.20 -1.27
N ASN A 63 -2.38 -9.53 -0.95
CA ASN A 63 -2.09 -8.18 -1.42
C ASN A 63 -0.84 -8.20 -2.28
N VAL A 64 -0.87 -7.45 -3.37
CA VAL A 64 0.28 -7.10 -4.19
C VAL A 64 0.45 -5.59 -4.09
N PHE A 65 1.65 -5.13 -3.82
CA PHE A 65 1.94 -3.70 -3.76
C PHE A 65 3.31 -3.38 -4.34
N PHE A 66 3.42 -2.22 -4.95
CA PHE A 66 4.65 -1.76 -5.57
C PHE A 66 4.69 -0.23 -5.58
N GLY A 67 5.88 0.33 -5.73
CA GLY A 67 6.05 1.77 -5.78
C GLY A 67 7.50 2.20 -5.84
N PHE A 68 7.69 3.48 -5.67
CA PHE A 68 8.98 4.13 -5.62
C PHE A 68 9.11 4.96 -4.36
N LEU A 69 10.28 4.95 -3.73
CA LEU A 69 10.62 5.70 -2.54
C LEU A 69 11.89 6.51 -2.80
N ARG A 70 11.78 7.80 -2.60
CA ARG A 70 12.91 8.73 -2.59
C ARG A 70 13.60 8.67 -1.24
N ASP A 71 14.91 8.49 -1.24
CA ASP A 71 15.74 8.45 -0.05
C ASP A 71 16.34 9.81 0.28
N MET A 72 16.16 10.24 1.52
CA MET A 72 16.66 11.52 2.04
C MET A 72 17.49 11.25 3.30
N PRO A 73 18.81 10.97 3.17
CA PRO A 73 19.69 10.74 4.31
C PRO A 73 19.75 11.95 5.24
N ILE A 74 19.66 11.70 6.55
CA ILE A 74 19.61 12.74 7.58
C ILE A 74 20.90 12.81 8.43
N ASN A 75 21.83 11.87 8.24
CA ASN A 75 23.12 11.87 8.94
C ASN A 75 24.30 11.71 7.96
N LYS A 76 25.48 12.11 8.38
CA LYS A 76 26.71 12.06 7.55
C LYS A 76 27.10 10.63 7.16
N SER A 77 26.88 9.65 8.02
CA SER A 77 27.15 8.23 7.74
C SER A 77 26.10 7.56 6.87
N ARG A 78 25.03 8.28 6.49
CA ARG A 78 23.94 7.79 5.64
C ARG A 78 23.21 6.54 6.15
N THR A 79 23.41 6.19 7.43
CA THR A 79 22.76 5.07 8.08
C THR A 79 21.30 5.35 8.46
N TRP A 80 20.95 6.64 8.58
CA TRP A 80 19.58 7.09 8.81
C TRP A 80 19.08 7.96 7.66
N ALA A 81 17.85 7.71 7.24
CA ALA A 81 17.19 8.48 6.20
C ALA A 81 15.67 8.61 6.47
N ILE A 82 15.05 9.56 5.81
CA ILE A 82 13.61 9.64 5.63
C ILE A 82 13.31 9.18 4.20
N GLY A 83 12.36 8.26 4.05
CA GLY A 83 11.84 7.83 2.77
C GLY A 83 10.44 8.41 2.55
N ALA A 84 10.18 8.94 1.36
CA ALA A 84 8.84 9.32 0.94
C ALA A 84 8.63 8.95 -0.52
N GLY A 85 7.40 8.55 -0.89
CA GLY A 85 7.20 8.10 -2.25
C GLY A 85 5.75 7.90 -2.64
N LEU A 86 5.58 7.21 -3.75
CA LEU A 86 4.28 6.86 -4.31
C LEU A 86 4.23 5.36 -4.58
N GLY A 87 3.07 4.78 -4.36
CA GLY A 87 2.86 3.36 -4.60
C GLY A 87 1.44 3.03 -5.02
N TYR A 88 1.25 1.77 -5.30
CA TYR A 88 -0.04 1.20 -5.65
C TYR A 88 -0.20 -0.16 -4.99
N ARG A 89 -1.39 -0.43 -4.46
CA ARG A 89 -1.72 -1.70 -3.82
C ARG A 89 -3.03 -2.26 -4.36
N ILE A 90 -3.02 -3.56 -4.62
CA ILE A 90 -4.20 -4.36 -4.94
C ILE A 90 -4.40 -5.34 -3.79
N SER A 91 -5.56 -5.28 -3.15
CA SER A 91 -5.91 -6.20 -2.07
C SER A 91 -7.13 -7.02 -2.48
N VAL A 92 -7.00 -8.32 -2.34
CA VAL A 92 -8.09 -9.27 -2.58
C VAL A 92 -8.50 -9.85 -1.23
N MET A 93 -9.77 -9.69 -0.85
CA MET A 93 -10.33 -10.15 0.41
C MET A 93 -11.40 -11.21 0.12
N ASN A 94 -11.15 -12.45 0.55
CA ASN A 94 -12.09 -13.55 0.45
C ASN A 94 -12.68 -13.84 1.83
N HIS A 95 -13.99 -13.66 1.99
CA HIS A 95 -14.67 -13.70 3.29
C HIS A 95 -16.13 -14.12 3.15
N ASN A 96 -16.81 -14.32 4.27
CA ASN A 96 -18.25 -14.63 4.32
C ASN A 96 -19.14 -13.39 4.60
N LEU A 97 -18.64 -12.18 4.51
CA LEU A 97 -19.44 -10.96 4.63
C LEU A 97 -20.18 -10.71 3.32
N GLY A 98 -21.51 -10.80 3.31
CA GLY A 98 -22.36 -10.41 2.20
C GLY A 98 -22.42 -8.88 2.10
N ILE A 99 -22.06 -8.35 0.94
CA ILE A 99 -22.10 -6.91 0.63
C ILE A 99 -23.36 -6.64 -0.18
N PRO A 100 -24.27 -5.76 0.28
CA PRO A 100 -25.52 -5.48 -0.41
C PRO A 100 -25.27 -4.77 -1.75
N GLU A 101 -26.16 -5.01 -2.70
CA GLU A 101 -26.19 -4.22 -3.93
C GLU A 101 -26.56 -2.76 -3.63
N ASN A 102 -25.96 -1.84 -4.36
CA ASN A 102 -26.25 -0.39 -4.30
C ASN A 102 -25.92 0.33 -2.98
N GLY A 103 -25.05 -0.24 -2.13
CA GLY A 103 -24.54 0.46 -0.93
C GLY A 103 -25.64 0.78 0.10
N ASN A 104 -26.50 -0.18 0.39
CA ASN A 104 -27.38 -0.08 1.53
C ASN A 104 -26.61 -0.48 2.80
N SER A 105 -26.09 0.52 3.51
CA SER A 105 -25.20 0.37 4.67
C SER A 105 -25.77 -0.50 5.80
N ASP A 106 -27.08 -0.65 5.88
CA ASP A 106 -27.78 -1.40 6.93
C ASP A 106 -28.08 -2.87 6.56
N SER A 107 -27.65 -3.31 5.37
CA SER A 107 -28.01 -4.64 4.83
C SER A 107 -26.84 -5.60 4.71
N TYR A 108 -25.72 -5.34 5.38
CA TYR A 108 -24.61 -6.30 5.46
C TYR A 108 -25.00 -7.50 6.29
N THR A 109 -24.61 -8.69 5.86
CA THR A 109 -24.97 -9.95 6.53
C THR A 109 -23.78 -10.91 6.56
N ILE A 110 -23.75 -11.80 7.55
CA ILE A 110 -22.81 -12.93 7.56
C ILE A 110 -23.47 -14.09 6.82
N LEU A 111 -22.85 -14.49 5.70
CA LEU A 111 -23.30 -15.60 4.89
C LEU A 111 -23.01 -16.93 5.61
N GLN A 112 -24.06 -17.70 5.89
CA GLN A 112 -23.96 -19.01 6.52
C GLN A 112 -24.14 -20.15 5.52
N SER A 113 -24.75 -19.87 4.37
CA SER A 113 -24.95 -20.85 3.29
C SER A 113 -23.67 -21.03 2.48
N ALA A 114 -23.51 -22.20 1.88
CA ALA A 114 -22.39 -22.50 0.99
C ALA A 114 -22.41 -21.57 -0.24
N PHE A 115 -21.23 -21.07 -0.61
CA PHE A 115 -21.01 -20.26 -1.80
C PHE A 115 -19.63 -20.58 -2.41
N ASP A 116 -19.51 -20.41 -3.71
CA ASP A 116 -18.27 -20.68 -4.43
C ASP A 116 -17.29 -19.50 -4.35
N LYS A 117 -17.83 -18.29 -4.34
CA LYS A 117 -17.04 -17.05 -4.35
C LYS A 117 -17.74 -15.94 -3.57
N ASN A 118 -17.00 -15.32 -2.66
CA ASN A 118 -17.38 -14.05 -2.06
C ASN A 118 -16.11 -13.23 -1.85
N ARG A 119 -15.90 -12.23 -2.70
CA ARG A 119 -14.63 -11.52 -2.86
C ARG A 119 -14.84 -10.04 -3.02
N LEU A 120 -14.14 -9.27 -2.18
CA LEU A 120 -13.95 -7.85 -2.34
C LEU A 120 -12.52 -7.59 -2.82
N THR A 121 -12.37 -6.89 -3.93
CA THR A 121 -11.08 -6.43 -4.46
C THR A 121 -11.04 -4.92 -4.37
N VAL A 122 -9.98 -4.38 -3.78
CA VAL A 122 -9.77 -2.93 -3.61
C VAL A 122 -8.40 -2.53 -4.13
N HIS A 123 -8.33 -1.36 -4.74
CA HIS A 123 -7.13 -0.77 -5.31
C HIS A 123 -6.86 0.57 -4.65
N TYR A 124 -5.65 0.76 -4.17
CA TYR A 124 -5.24 1.99 -3.50
C TYR A 124 -4.05 2.63 -4.20
N ALA A 125 -4.11 3.95 -4.37
CA ALA A 125 -2.91 4.77 -4.54
C ALA A 125 -2.33 5.05 -3.15
N GLU A 126 -1.03 4.84 -2.96
CA GLU A 126 -0.38 4.91 -1.65
C GLU A 126 0.70 5.99 -1.61
N LEU A 127 0.79 6.67 -0.47
CA LEU A 127 1.84 7.62 -0.13
C LEU A 127 2.51 7.13 1.17
N PRO A 128 3.58 6.33 1.05
CA PRO A 128 4.40 5.92 2.17
C PRO A 128 5.33 7.06 2.61
N ILE A 129 5.51 7.20 3.93
CA ILE A 129 6.50 8.06 4.58
C ILE A 129 7.14 7.22 5.67
N GLU A 130 8.46 7.04 5.63
CA GLU A 130 9.16 6.14 6.51
C GLU A 130 10.46 6.69 7.07
N ILE A 131 10.83 6.23 8.25
CA ILE A 131 12.16 6.38 8.83
C ILE A 131 12.93 5.11 8.49
N ARG A 132 14.11 5.28 7.96
CA ARG A 132 14.99 4.22 7.49
C ARG A 132 16.22 4.13 8.35
N TRP A 133 16.49 2.94 8.86
CA TRP A 133 17.80 2.60 9.41
C TRP A 133 18.44 1.49 8.59
N ARG A 134 19.71 1.68 8.24
CA ARG A 134 20.47 0.72 7.46
C ARG A 134 21.94 0.70 7.87
N ALA A 135 22.54 -0.47 7.74
CA ALA A 135 23.96 -0.69 7.97
C ALA A 135 24.74 -0.67 6.65
N SER A 136 24.36 0.22 5.70
CA SER A 136 25.03 0.34 4.40
C SER A 136 26.32 1.14 4.49
N THR A 137 27.26 0.83 3.60
CA THR A 137 28.47 1.62 3.33
C THR A 137 28.52 1.99 1.85
N PRO A 138 29.31 2.98 1.43
CA PRO A 138 29.45 3.34 0.01
C PRO A 138 29.87 2.18 -0.88
N GLU A 139 30.61 1.19 -0.32
CA GLU A 139 31.17 0.05 -1.05
C GLU A 139 30.27 -1.19 -1.02
N SER A 140 29.28 -1.24 -0.14
CA SER A 140 28.44 -2.42 0.06
C SER A 140 26.96 -2.13 0.02
N HIS A 141 26.28 -2.76 -0.93
CA HIS A 141 24.83 -2.75 -1.05
C HIS A 141 24.14 -3.93 -0.33
N ARG A 142 24.92 -4.81 0.34
CA ARG A 142 24.39 -5.95 1.10
C ARG A 142 24.45 -5.65 2.59
N PHE A 143 23.33 -5.24 3.17
CA PHE A 143 23.27 -4.78 4.56
C PHE A 143 21.92 -5.10 5.20
N TRP A 144 21.88 -5.04 6.52
CA TRP A 144 20.65 -5.05 7.31
C TRP A 144 19.93 -3.73 7.18
N ARG A 145 18.61 -3.81 7.07
CA ARG A 145 17.74 -2.63 7.06
C ARG A 145 16.52 -2.84 7.93
N ILE A 146 16.07 -1.75 8.55
CA ILE A 146 14.83 -1.66 9.32
C ILE A 146 14.18 -0.34 8.92
N TYR A 147 13.04 -0.42 8.26
CA TYR A 147 12.28 0.73 7.80
C TYR A 147 10.89 0.69 8.42
N THR A 148 10.47 1.78 9.03
CA THR A 148 9.14 1.90 9.64
C THR A 148 8.53 3.24 9.33
N GLY A 149 7.21 3.27 9.21
CA GLY A 149 6.55 4.53 8.88
C GLY A 149 5.04 4.41 8.79
N LEU A 150 4.47 5.48 8.24
CA LEU A 150 3.05 5.59 7.98
C LEU A 150 2.80 5.49 6.48
N LYS A 151 1.64 4.97 6.14
CA LYS A 151 1.17 4.87 4.77
C LYS A 151 -0.24 5.46 4.69
N LEU A 152 -0.40 6.48 3.86
CA LEU A 152 -1.69 7.00 3.46
C LEU A 152 -2.10 6.30 2.17
N SER A 153 -3.34 5.81 2.08
CA SER A 153 -3.83 5.04 0.96
C SER A 153 -5.20 5.57 0.53
N TYR A 154 -5.30 6.01 -0.72
CA TYR A 154 -6.56 6.49 -1.29
C TYR A 154 -7.19 5.42 -2.17
N LEU A 155 -8.43 5.04 -1.88
CA LEU A 155 -9.20 4.07 -2.63
C LEU A 155 -9.54 4.61 -4.03
N VAL A 156 -8.94 4.05 -5.08
CA VAL A 156 -9.14 4.46 -6.47
C VAL A 156 -10.15 3.58 -7.20
N TYR A 157 -10.26 2.31 -6.81
CA TYR A 157 -11.20 1.37 -7.40
C TYR A 157 -11.55 0.26 -6.42
N ASN A 158 -12.80 -0.22 -6.48
CA ASN A 158 -13.22 -1.42 -5.78
C ASN A 158 -14.23 -2.22 -6.62
N HIS A 159 -14.20 -3.53 -6.40
CA HIS A 159 -15.07 -4.47 -7.08
C HIS A 159 -15.44 -5.61 -6.13
N TYR A 160 -16.71 -5.87 -5.99
CA TYR A 160 -17.26 -7.01 -5.26
C TYR A 160 -17.78 -8.07 -6.22
N SER A 161 -17.55 -9.34 -5.92
CA SER A 161 -18.01 -10.48 -6.69
C SER A 161 -18.47 -11.59 -5.76
N PHE A 162 -19.73 -11.95 -5.88
CA PHE A 162 -20.35 -13.08 -5.19
C PHE A 162 -20.84 -14.09 -6.21
N ASP A 163 -20.71 -15.38 -5.89
CA ASP A 163 -21.27 -16.49 -6.66
C ASP A 163 -21.68 -17.58 -5.67
N GLY A 164 -22.97 -17.92 -5.65
CA GLY A 164 -23.51 -18.92 -4.72
C GLY A 164 -25.03 -19.00 -4.80
N SER A 165 -25.58 -20.16 -4.46
CA SER A 165 -27.03 -20.42 -4.42
C SER A 165 -27.76 -20.07 -5.74
N GLY A 166 -27.08 -20.22 -6.89
CA GLY A 166 -27.63 -19.84 -8.20
C GLY A 166 -27.68 -18.33 -8.49
N LEU A 167 -27.10 -17.50 -7.62
CA LEU A 167 -27.03 -16.06 -7.76
C LEU A 167 -25.59 -15.63 -8.01
N THR A 168 -25.37 -14.79 -9.04
CA THR A 168 -24.07 -14.16 -9.32
C THR A 168 -24.22 -12.66 -9.24
N ILE A 169 -23.47 -12.02 -8.32
CA ILE A 169 -23.43 -10.57 -8.15
C ILE A 169 -22.05 -10.05 -8.55
N LYS A 170 -22.03 -8.99 -9.35
CA LYS A 170 -20.81 -8.24 -9.69
C LYS A 170 -21.10 -6.75 -9.54
N GLN A 171 -20.49 -6.13 -8.56
CA GLN A 171 -20.71 -4.73 -8.23
C GLN A 171 -19.40 -3.95 -8.23
N LYS A 172 -19.43 -2.73 -8.71
CA LYS A 172 -18.32 -1.77 -8.67
C LYS A 172 -18.72 -0.56 -7.84
N GLY A 173 -17.77 0.00 -7.12
CA GLY A 173 -17.98 1.27 -6.43
C GLY A 173 -18.85 1.16 -5.18
N ASN A 174 -18.47 0.34 -4.19
CA ASN A 174 -19.15 0.31 -2.90
C ASN A 174 -18.93 1.64 -2.16
N PRO A 175 -20.00 2.44 -1.91
CA PRO A 175 -19.91 3.75 -1.26
C PRO A 175 -19.63 3.67 0.25
N ASP A 176 -19.85 2.52 0.89
CA ASP A 176 -19.64 2.32 2.33
C ASP A 176 -18.17 2.11 2.70
N LEU A 177 -17.31 1.89 1.70
CA LEU A 177 -15.88 1.82 1.93
C LEU A 177 -15.31 3.20 2.25
N ASP A 178 -14.42 3.25 3.24
CA ASP A 178 -13.67 4.48 3.52
C ASP A 178 -12.63 4.72 2.41
N LYS A 179 -12.72 5.89 1.79
CA LYS A 179 -11.81 6.26 0.69
C LYS A 179 -10.39 6.53 1.16
N LEU A 180 -10.22 6.99 2.39
CA LEU A 180 -8.92 7.30 2.95
C LEU A 180 -8.56 6.27 4.03
N GLN A 181 -7.60 5.42 3.72
CA GLN A 181 -7.02 4.48 4.67
C GLN A 181 -5.65 4.99 5.11
N TYR A 182 -5.34 4.80 6.38
CA TYR A 182 -4.00 5.06 6.89
C TYR A 182 -3.58 3.97 7.86
N GLY A 183 -2.29 3.72 7.91
CA GLY A 183 -1.74 2.66 8.74
C GLY A 183 -0.25 2.79 8.97
N ALA A 184 0.24 2.04 9.94
CA ALA A 184 1.66 1.91 10.24
C ALA A 184 2.21 0.63 9.64
N TYR A 185 3.48 0.65 9.25
CA TYR A 185 4.17 -0.53 8.77
C TYR A 185 5.60 -0.62 9.25
N LEU A 186 6.11 -1.83 9.22
CA LEU A 186 7.50 -2.16 9.49
C LEU A 186 7.99 -3.12 8.40
N SER A 187 9.17 -2.83 7.87
CA SER A 187 9.92 -3.72 6.97
C SER A 187 11.30 -3.94 7.54
N ALA A 188 11.72 -5.17 7.71
CA ALA A 188 13.03 -5.52 8.26
C ALA A 188 13.62 -6.72 7.54
N GLY A 189 14.92 -6.65 7.21
CA GLY A 189 15.57 -7.75 6.53
C GLY A 189 16.99 -7.48 6.09
N TRP A 190 17.47 -8.37 5.23
CA TRP A 190 18.82 -8.36 4.68
C TRP A 190 18.77 -8.24 3.16
N ASN A 191 19.55 -7.31 2.62
CA ASN A 191 19.65 -7.07 1.18
C ASN A 191 18.26 -6.86 0.54
N THR A 192 17.89 -7.66 -0.45
CA THR A 192 16.63 -7.57 -1.17
C THR A 192 15.44 -8.13 -0.37
N TRP A 193 15.65 -9.09 0.52
CA TRP A 193 14.61 -9.81 1.23
C TRP A 193 14.24 -9.17 2.56
N ASN A 194 12.99 -8.70 2.69
CA ASN A 194 12.52 -8.07 3.91
C ASN A 194 11.17 -8.65 4.34
N ALA A 195 11.06 -9.01 5.61
CA ALA A 195 9.78 -9.27 6.23
C ALA A 195 8.99 -7.94 6.29
N TYR A 196 7.69 -8.02 6.07
CA TYR A 196 6.80 -6.87 6.03
C TYR A 196 5.58 -7.11 6.89
N ILE A 197 5.24 -6.13 7.73
CA ILE A 197 3.98 -6.08 8.46
C ILE A 197 3.34 -4.70 8.27
N TYR A 198 2.01 -4.67 8.23
CA TYR A 198 1.21 -3.44 8.14
C TYR A 198 -0.03 -3.58 8.99
N TYR A 199 -0.39 -2.53 9.71
CA TYR A 199 -1.61 -2.43 10.49
C TYR A 199 -2.40 -1.18 10.08
N GLY A 200 -3.64 -1.37 9.61
CA GLY A 200 -4.57 -0.29 9.30
C GLY A 200 -5.11 0.31 10.59
N LEU A 201 -4.97 1.62 10.74
CA LEU A 201 -5.35 2.35 11.96
C LEU A 201 -6.81 2.82 11.92
N ASN A 202 -7.44 2.84 10.75
CA ASN A 202 -8.87 3.13 10.60
C ASN A 202 -9.62 1.95 9.97
N PRO A 203 -10.95 1.85 10.19
CA PRO A 203 -11.77 0.81 9.61
C PRO A 203 -11.82 0.89 8.07
N ILE A 204 -12.01 -0.28 7.42
CA ILE A 204 -12.18 -0.35 5.97
C ILE A 204 -13.51 0.26 5.54
N PHE A 205 -14.54 0.11 6.37
CA PHE A 205 -15.87 0.64 6.15
C PHE A 205 -16.09 1.91 6.98
N LYS A 206 -16.71 2.91 6.37
CA LYS A 206 -17.09 4.15 7.05
C LYS A 206 -18.53 4.13 7.57
N SER A 207 -19.42 3.31 6.96
CA SER A 207 -20.87 3.37 7.21
C SER A 207 -21.59 2.03 7.20
N ALA A 208 -20.88 0.91 6.98
CA ALA A 208 -21.50 -0.42 6.95
C ALA A 208 -21.92 -0.90 8.34
N THR A 209 -23.13 -1.48 8.45
CA THR A 209 -23.63 -2.07 9.70
C THR A 209 -24.16 -3.50 9.52
N ILE A 210 -24.11 -4.27 10.58
CA ILE A 210 -24.76 -5.58 10.71
C ILE A 210 -25.67 -5.51 11.94
N GLU A 211 -26.96 -5.76 11.79
CA GLU A 211 -27.95 -5.71 12.88
C GLU A 211 -27.87 -4.39 13.69
N GLY A 212 -27.65 -3.27 13.00
CA GLY A 212 -27.53 -1.95 13.62
C GLY A 212 -26.19 -1.66 14.31
N LYS A 213 -25.21 -2.58 14.24
CA LYS A 213 -23.86 -2.38 14.79
C LYS A 213 -22.88 -2.05 13.67
N GLU A 214 -22.08 -1.00 13.86
CA GLU A 214 -21.04 -0.60 12.90
C GLU A 214 -19.96 -1.69 12.69
N ILE A 215 -19.56 -1.89 11.44
CA ILE A 215 -18.46 -2.79 11.08
C ILE A 215 -17.13 -2.02 11.20
N LYS A 216 -16.37 -2.28 12.26
CA LYS A 216 -15.07 -1.61 12.56
C LYS A 216 -13.86 -2.48 12.19
N MET A 217 -13.89 -3.11 11.02
CA MET A 217 -12.82 -4.00 10.57
C MET A 217 -11.60 -3.23 10.11
N ASN A 218 -10.43 -3.61 10.64
CA ASN A 218 -9.12 -3.09 10.24
C ASN A 218 -8.33 -4.17 9.51
N THR A 219 -7.37 -3.77 8.67
CA THR A 219 -6.45 -4.69 8.00
C THR A 219 -5.19 -4.91 8.81
N PHE A 220 -4.76 -6.17 8.92
CA PHE A 220 -3.42 -6.57 9.35
C PHE A 220 -2.78 -7.40 8.24
N ASN A 221 -1.66 -6.93 7.69
CA ASN A 221 -0.99 -7.60 6.59
C ASN A 221 0.38 -8.08 7.03
N ILE A 222 0.73 -9.31 6.65
CA ILE A 222 2.06 -9.90 6.88
C ILE A 222 2.58 -10.51 5.58
N GLY A 223 3.85 -10.32 5.26
CA GLY A 223 4.41 -10.78 4.00
C GLY A 223 5.86 -10.43 3.80
N LEU A 224 6.22 -10.26 2.52
CA LEU A 224 7.57 -9.95 2.07
C LEU A 224 7.56 -8.68 1.23
N MET A 225 8.63 -7.92 1.35
CA MET A 225 8.88 -6.71 0.57
C MET A 225 10.30 -6.77 0.00
N PHE A 226 10.41 -6.48 -1.27
CA PHE A 226 11.65 -6.51 -2.03
C PHE A 226 11.97 -5.10 -2.48
N TYR A 227 13.19 -4.64 -2.17
CA TYR A 227 13.71 -3.36 -2.63
C TYR A 227 14.68 -3.58 -3.79
N ILE A 228 14.52 -2.79 -4.84
CA ILE A 228 15.31 -2.81 -6.06
C ILE A 228 15.90 -1.40 -6.19
N LEU A 229 17.23 -1.32 -6.21
CA LEU A 229 18.00 -0.10 -6.42
C LEU A 229 18.15 0.19 -7.91
#